data_60375f8ad6418ae80227ab13000c718a
#
_entry.id   60375f8ad6418ae80227ab13000c718a
#
_cell.length_a   1.000
_cell.length_b   1.000
_cell.length_c   1.000
_cell.angle_alpha   90.00
_cell.angle_beta   90.00
_cell.angle_gamma   90.00
#
_symmetry.space_group_name_H-M   'P 1'
#
loop_
_entity.id
_entity.type
_entity.pdbx_description
1 polymer ?
#
loop_
_entity_poly.entity_id
_entity_poly.type
_entity_poly.pdbx_seq_one_letter_code
_entity_poly.pdbx_strand_id
1 'polypeptide(L)'
;MDTPATGLPGRDLAEYLNRYPWEVTFSDEDPAEVIDRYHAPGFVLTNDGIPLDRDRLLAHVVSGRKRAVEVRTTVHDVATTGNVVAARYELTAVMRRGAIIETEIFMFGRLAPDGRLSEVTQLTRR
;
A
#
# COMPACT_ATOMS: atom_id res chain seq x y z
N MET A 1 19.66 13.26 9.40
CA MET A 1 19.65 12.63 8.91
C MET A 1 18.68 12.05 8.55
N ASP A 2 18.39 11.80 8.15
CA ASP A 2 17.45 11.29 7.70
C ASP A 2 17.33 9.96 7.85
N THR A 3 16.38 9.37 8.07
CA THR A 3 16.18 8.02 8.17
C THR A 3 15.26 7.54 7.16
N PRO A 4 15.50 7.86 5.99
CA PRO A 4 14.54 7.62 4.96
C PRO A 4 14.30 6.18 4.66
N ALA A 5 15.14 5.31 5.09
CA ALA A 5 14.96 3.90 4.83
C ALA A 5 13.93 3.24 5.74
N THR A 6 13.49 3.95 6.78
CA THR A 6 12.50 3.41 7.70
C THR A 6 11.17 3.28 6.96
N GLY A 7 10.54 2.12 7.05
CA GLY A 7 9.26 1.88 6.41
C GLY A 7 9.32 1.42 4.97
N LEU A 8 10.52 1.34 4.35
CA LEU A 8 10.62 0.76 3.02
C LEU A 8 10.19 -0.71 3.06
N PRO A 9 9.42 -1.16 2.06
CA PRO A 9 8.92 -2.54 2.06
C PRO A 9 10.04 -3.58 2.19
N GLY A 10 11.20 -3.33 1.62
CA GLY A 10 12.31 -4.27 1.68
C GLY A 10 12.98 -4.32 3.04
N ARG A 11 12.75 -3.33 3.90
CA ARG A 11 13.34 -3.31 5.23
C ARG A 11 12.39 -3.84 6.28
N ASP A 12 11.12 -3.47 6.18
CA ASP A 12 10.12 -3.87 7.16
C ASP A 12 8.76 -3.81 6.47
N LEU A 13 8.33 -4.95 5.96
CA LEU A 13 7.08 -5.03 5.22
C LEU A 13 5.89 -4.71 6.12
N ALA A 14 5.91 -5.17 7.36
CA ALA A 14 4.81 -4.91 8.28
C ALA A 14 4.67 -3.42 8.57
N GLU A 15 5.78 -2.73 8.77
CA GLU A 15 5.74 -1.29 8.99
C GLU A 15 5.21 -0.55 7.77
N TYR A 16 5.65 -0.94 6.58
CA TYR A 16 5.15 -0.36 5.34
C TYR A 16 3.62 -0.51 5.25
N LEU A 17 3.11 -1.71 5.52
CA LEU A 17 1.68 -1.97 5.43
C LEU A 17 0.88 -1.17 6.47
N ASN A 18 1.47 -0.91 7.63
CA ASN A 18 0.83 -0.09 8.65
C ASN A 18 0.89 1.40 8.34
N ARG A 19 1.92 1.86 7.65
CA ARG A 19 2.13 3.29 7.43
C ARG A 19 1.59 3.81 6.10
N TYR A 20 1.88 3.10 5.02
CA TYR A 20 1.60 3.62 3.68
C TYR A 20 0.12 3.93 3.46
N PRO A 21 -0.84 3.04 3.81
CA PRO A 21 -2.25 3.38 3.56
C PRO A 21 -2.69 4.66 4.26
N TRP A 22 -2.20 4.90 5.47
CA TRP A 22 -2.52 6.11 6.18
C TRP A 22 -1.82 7.33 5.58
N GLU A 23 -0.53 7.21 5.30
CA GLU A 23 0.25 8.32 4.73
C GLU A 23 -0.32 8.79 3.40
N VAL A 24 -0.62 7.85 2.52
CA VAL A 24 -1.09 8.21 1.18
C VAL A 24 -2.49 8.79 1.22
N THR A 25 -3.27 8.46 2.25
CA THR A 25 -4.66 8.91 2.36
C THR A 25 -4.79 10.20 3.18
N PHE A 26 -4.02 10.34 4.26
CA PHE A 26 -4.27 11.39 5.24
C PHE A 26 -3.12 12.35 5.52
N SER A 27 -1.89 12.05 5.07
CA SER A 27 -0.79 12.99 5.32
C SER A 27 -0.98 14.27 4.50
N ASP A 28 -0.26 15.31 4.88
CA ASP A 28 -0.29 16.58 4.14
C ASP A 28 0.54 16.52 2.86
N GLU A 29 1.25 15.42 2.63
CA GLU A 29 2.15 15.30 1.50
C GLU A 29 1.37 15.06 0.21
N ASP A 30 1.99 15.41 -0.91
CA ASP A 30 1.47 15.08 -2.22
C ASP A 30 1.37 13.56 -2.35
N PRO A 31 0.19 13.01 -2.66
CA PRO A 31 0.06 11.56 -2.77
C PRO A 31 1.00 10.94 -3.80
N ALA A 32 1.34 11.65 -4.87
CA ALA A 32 2.30 11.14 -5.85
C ALA A 32 3.66 10.93 -5.21
N GLU A 33 4.10 11.85 -4.34
CA GLU A 33 5.37 11.71 -3.64
C GLU A 33 5.35 10.53 -2.67
N VAL A 34 4.25 10.33 -1.97
CA VAL A 34 4.13 9.21 -1.06
C VAL A 34 4.18 7.90 -1.82
N ILE A 35 3.47 7.80 -2.94
CA ILE A 35 3.51 6.61 -3.78
C ILE A 35 4.94 6.33 -4.22
N ASP A 36 5.65 7.32 -4.71
CA ASP A 36 7.01 7.13 -5.25
C ASP A 36 8.03 6.81 -4.17
N ARG A 37 7.76 7.16 -2.94
CA ARG A 37 8.65 6.84 -1.81
C ARG A 37 8.76 5.34 -1.62
N TYR A 38 7.68 4.61 -1.82
CA TYR A 38 7.60 3.19 -1.50
C TYR A 38 7.58 2.29 -2.72
N HIS A 39 7.35 2.84 -3.91
CA HIS A 39 7.14 2.07 -5.12
C HIS A 39 8.10 2.53 -6.21
N ALA A 40 8.74 1.58 -6.87
CA ALA A 40 9.74 1.88 -7.89
C ALA A 40 9.07 2.40 -9.17
N PRO A 41 9.84 3.10 -10.03
CA PRO A 41 9.31 3.49 -11.34
C PRO A 41 8.81 2.27 -12.10
N GLY A 42 7.69 2.41 -12.78
CA GLY A 42 7.08 1.31 -13.52
C GLY A 42 6.25 0.38 -12.65
N PHE A 43 6.05 0.70 -11.38
CA PHE A 43 5.26 -0.12 -10.48
C PHE A 43 3.85 -0.38 -11.02
N VAL A 44 3.39 -1.63 -10.88
CA VAL A 44 2.02 -2.02 -11.21
C VAL A 44 1.45 -2.83 -10.05
N LEU A 45 0.25 -2.48 -9.64
CA LEU A 45 -0.52 -3.25 -8.67
C LEU A 45 -1.63 -3.96 -9.42
N THR A 46 -1.61 -5.29 -9.42
CA THR A 46 -2.71 -6.06 -9.99
C THR A 46 -3.64 -6.47 -8.86
N ASN A 47 -4.81 -5.88 -8.83
CA ASN A 47 -5.79 -6.07 -7.76
C ASN A 47 -6.97 -6.85 -8.28
N ASP A 48 -7.15 -8.08 -7.80
CA ASP A 48 -8.22 -8.99 -8.22
C ASP A 48 -8.26 -9.11 -9.75
N GLY A 49 -7.07 -9.23 -10.35
CA GLY A 49 -6.92 -9.40 -11.79
C GLY A 49 -6.89 -8.11 -12.59
N ILE A 50 -7.07 -6.95 -11.96
CA ILE A 50 -7.12 -5.67 -12.66
C ILE A 50 -5.80 -4.94 -12.43
N PRO A 51 -5.01 -4.66 -13.49
CA PRO A 51 -3.75 -3.95 -13.32
C PRO A 51 -3.99 -2.45 -13.13
N LEU A 52 -3.32 -1.90 -12.12
CA LEU A 52 -3.32 -0.47 -11.84
C LEU A 52 -1.89 0.01 -11.96
N ASP A 53 -1.63 0.80 -12.99
CA ASP A 53 -0.33 1.46 -13.11
C ASP A 53 -0.29 2.66 -12.15
N ARG A 54 0.83 3.38 -12.16
CA ARG A 54 1.02 4.50 -11.24
C ARG A 54 -0.07 5.56 -11.40
N ASP A 55 -0.45 5.88 -12.61
CA ASP A 55 -1.44 6.94 -12.86
C ASP A 55 -2.82 6.53 -12.34
N ARG A 56 -3.20 5.28 -12.56
CA ARG A 56 -4.49 4.75 -12.06
C ARG A 56 -4.48 4.64 -10.54
N LEU A 57 -3.35 4.20 -9.99
CA LEU A 57 -3.21 4.13 -8.54
C LEU A 57 -3.33 5.51 -7.92
N LEU A 58 -2.69 6.51 -8.51
CA LEU A 58 -2.77 7.88 -8.01
C LEU A 58 -4.21 8.40 -8.06
N ALA A 59 -4.92 8.17 -9.17
CA ALA A 59 -6.30 8.59 -9.29
C ALA A 59 -7.19 7.92 -8.22
N HIS A 60 -6.93 6.65 -7.94
CA HIS A 60 -7.66 5.91 -6.91
C HIS A 60 -7.41 6.51 -5.52
N VAL A 61 -6.16 6.85 -5.23
CA VAL A 61 -5.78 7.45 -3.95
C VAL A 61 -6.42 8.83 -3.79
N VAL A 62 -6.39 9.65 -4.81
CA VAL A 62 -6.99 10.98 -4.77
C VAL A 62 -8.48 10.89 -4.48
N SER A 63 -9.16 9.93 -5.11
CA SER A 63 -10.57 9.68 -4.83
C SER A 63 -10.78 9.25 -3.38
N GLY A 64 -9.91 8.36 -2.87
CA GLY A 64 -10.00 7.89 -1.50
C GLY A 64 -9.84 9.01 -0.48
N ARG A 65 -8.94 9.95 -0.74
CA ARG A 65 -8.74 11.10 0.16
C ARG A 65 -10.01 11.91 0.37
N LYS A 66 -10.86 11.97 -0.64
CA LYS A 66 -12.11 12.74 -0.56
C LYS A 66 -13.20 12.00 0.19
N ARG A 67 -13.15 10.67 0.22
CA ARG A 67 -14.26 9.86 0.71
C ARG A 67 -14.03 9.19 2.04
N ALA A 68 -12.78 8.96 2.43
CA ALA A 68 -12.46 8.25 3.66
C ALA A 68 -12.17 9.22 4.79
N VAL A 69 -12.60 8.87 6.00
CA VAL A 69 -12.29 9.65 7.20
C VAL A 69 -11.34 8.90 8.13
N GLU A 70 -11.19 7.61 7.96
CA GLU A 70 -10.27 6.81 8.76
C GLU A 70 -9.84 5.58 7.97
N VAL A 71 -8.58 5.17 8.15
CA VAL A 71 -8.06 3.92 7.61
C VAL A 71 -7.22 3.27 8.71
N ARG A 72 -7.47 2.00 8.96
CA ARG A 72 -6.70 1.20 9.91
C ARG A 72 -6.23 -0.06 9.23
N THR A 73 -5.03 -0.51 9.58
CA THR A 73 -4.44 -1.73 9.04
C THR A 73 -4.14 -2.68 10.17
N THR A 74 -4.46 -3.95 9.99
CA THR A 74 -4.07 -5.02 10.92
C THR A 74 -3.28 -6.03 10.12
N VAL A 75 -1.99 -6.16 10.40
CA VAL A 75 -1.10 -7.10 9.70
C VAL A 75 -1.12 -8.43 10.44
N HIS A 76 -1.43 -9.50 9.72
CA HIS A 76 -1.49 -10.84 10.30
C HIS A 76 -0.22 -11.62 10.03
N ASP A 77 0.25 -11.65 8.79
CA ASP A 77 1.41 -12.44 8.39
C ASP A 77 2.23 -11.68 7.38
N VAL A 78 3.56 -11.73 7.50
CA VAL A 78 4.48 -11.19 6.51
C VAL A 78 5.62 -12.16 6.31
N ALA A 79 6.15 -12.20 5.10
CA ALA A 79 7.31 -13.00 4.75
C ALA A 79 8.11 -12.29 3.67
N THR A 80 9.44 -12.38 3.78
CA THR A 80 10.35 -11.82 2.78
C THR A 80 11.45 -12.82 2.52
N THR A 81 11.70 -13.14 1.26
CA THR A 81 12.76 -14.04 0.85
C THR A 81 13.39 -13.45 -0.40
N GLY A 82 14.67 -13.02 -0.30
CA GLY A 82 15.31 -12.34 -1.42
C GLY A 82 14.51 -11.10 -1.82
N ASN A 83 14.09 -11.04 -3.07
CA ASN A 83 13.30 -9.91 -3.55
C ASN A 83 11.79 -10.21 -3.58
N VAL A 84 11.34 -11.29 -2.93
CA VAL A 84 9.94 -11.68 -2.92
C VAL A 84 9.35 -11.37 -1.56
N VAL A 85 8.17 -10.74 -1.54
CA VAL A 85 7.45 -10.43 -0.32
C VAL A 85 6.04 -10.97 -0.42
N ALA A 86 5.48 -11.37 0.74
CA ALA A 86 4.10 -11.83 0.82
C ALA A 86 3.51 -11.36 2.14
N ALA A 87 2.21 -11.12 2.15
CA ALA A 87 1.54 -10.69 3.38
C ALA A 87 0.06 -11.01 3.34
N ARG A 88 -0.51 -11.17 4.54
CA ARG A 88 -1.94 -11.21 4.74
C ARG A 88 -2.28 -10.15 5.77
N TYR A 89 -3.18 -9.25 5.42
CA TYR A 89 -3.54 -8.17 6.31
C TYR A 89 -4.98 -7.72 6.05
N GLU A 90 -5.52 -6.96 6.97
CA GLU A 90 -6.86 -6.39 6.84
C GLU A 90 -6.79 -4.89 6.83
N LEU A 91 -7.60 -4.29 5.99
CA LEU A 91 -7.72 -2.85 5.88
C LEU A 91 -9.15 -2.46 6.19
N THR A 92 -9.32 -1.56 7.16
CA THR A 92 -10.64 -1.04 7.53
C THR A 92 -10.69 0.42 7.13
N ALA A 93 -11.63 0.77 6.27
CA ALA A 93 -11.84 2.16 5.85
C ALA A 93 -13.20 2.62 6.36
N VAL A 94 -13.20 3.75 7.06
CA VAL A 94 -14.43 4.41 7.48
C VAL A 94 -14.69 5.54 6.51
N MET A 95 -15.82 5.49 5.84
CA MET A 95 -16.17 6.43 4.80
C MET A 95 -16.92 7.62 5.37
N ARG A 96 -16.80 8.76 4.69
CA ARG A 96 -17.42 10.01 5.14
C ARG A 96 -18.91 9.89 5.31
N ARG A 97 -19.55 9.00 4.53
CA ARG A 97 -21.01 8.79 4.62
C ARG A 97 -21.39 7.71 5.62
N GLY A 98 -20.44 7.23 6.42
CA GLY A 98 -20.72 6.31 7.51
C GLY A 98 -20.50 4.84 7.21
N ALA A 99 -20.29 4.46 5.96
CA ALA A 99 -20.02 3.07 5.63
C ALA A 99 -18.65 2.66 6.20
N ILE A 100 -18.57 1.43 6.69
CA ILE A 100 -17.32 0.83 7.15
C ILE A 100 -17.02 -0.32 6.21
N ILE A 101 -15.86 -0.24 5.55
CA ILE A 101 -15.45 -1.25 4.58
C ILE A 101 -14.27 -2.00 5.16
N GLU A 102 -14.45 -3.30 5.39
CA GLU A 102 -13.39 -4.17 5.89
C GLU A 102 -12.97 -5.10 4.77
N THR A 103 -11.67 -5.12 4.45
CA THR A 103 -11.14 -5.90 3.35
C THR A 103 -9.97 -6.73 3.86
N GLU A 104 -10.02 -8.04 3.65
CA GLU A 104 -8.85 -8.89 3.86
C GLU A 104 -8.06 -8.96 2.57
N ILE A 105 -6.74 -8.78 2.66
CA ILE A 105 -5.87 -8.69 1.50
C ILE A 105 -4.78 -9.75 1.60
N PHE A 106 -4.62 -10.50 0.51
CA PHE A 106 -3.53 -11.46 0.33
C PHE A 106 -2.64 -10.89 -0.76
N MET A 107 -1.42 -10.52 -0.39
CA MET A 107 -0.52 -9.81 -1.28
C MET A 107 0.73 -10.65 -1.56
N PHE A 108 1.21 -10.57 -2.80
CA PHE A 108 2.45 -11.17 -3.23
C PHE A 108 3.17 -10.13 -4.10
N GLY A 109 4.42 -9.83 -3.78
CA GLY A 109 5.11 -8.76 -4.49
C GLY A 109 6.59 -9.03 -4.70
N ARG A 110 7.21 -8.12 -5.47
CA ARG A 110 8.64 -8.15 -5.73
C ARG A 110 9.24 -6.80 -5.43
N LEU A 111 10.47 -6.84 -4.95
CA LEU A 111 11.21 -5.65 -4.57
C LEU A 111 12.19 -5.25 -5.66
N ALA A 112 12.34 -3.94 -5.86
CA ALA A 112 13.45 -3.39 -6.61
C ALA A 112 14.71 -3.45 -5.76
N PRO A 113 15.90 -3.27 -6.37
CA PRO A 113 17.17 -3.35 -5.60
C PRO A 113 17.25 -2.35 -4.45
N ASP A 114 16.55 -1.22 -4.52
CA ASP A 114 16.59 -0.22 -3.45
C ASP A 114 15.57 -0.48 -2.34
N GLY A 115 14.83 -1.57 -2.41
CA GLY A 115 13.89 -1.94 -1.37
C GLY A 115 12.48 -1.43 -1.58
N ARG A 116 12.21 -0.68 -2.66
CA ARG A 116 10.86 -0.28 -3.01
C ARG A 116 10.16 -1.43 -3.73
N LEU A 117 8.85 -1.43 -3.71
CA LEU A 117 8.08 -2.45 -4.44
C LEU A 117 8.12 -2.15 -5.93
N SER A 118 8.40 -3.18 -6.74
CA SER A 118 8.38 -3.06 -8.19
C SER A 118 7.08 -3.57 -8.80
N GLU A 119 6.44 -4.54 -8.14
CA GLU A 119 5.13 -5.02 -8.57
C GLU A 119 4.45 -5.72 -7.40
N VAL A 120 3.13 -5.71 -7.40
CA VAL A 120 2.33 -6.43 -6.41
C VAL A 120 1.14 -7.05 -7.14
N THR A 121 0.86 -8.31 -6.80
CA THR A 121 -0.39 -8.97 -7.16
C THR A 121 -1.13 -9.25 -5.87
N GLN A 122 -2.40 -8.87 -5.79
CA GLN A 122 -3.15 -9.12 -4.58
C GLN A 122 -4.58 -9.55 -4.89
N LEU A 123 -5.12 -10.31 -3.97
CA LEU A 123 -6.51 -10.73 -3.97
C LEU A 123 -7.17 -10.15 -2.73
N THR A 124 -8.41 -9.74 -2.86
CA THR A 124 -9.14 -9.14 -1.75
C THR A 124 -10.42 -9.93 -1.47
N ARG A 125 -10.85 -9.84 -0.21
CA ARG A 125 -12.07 -10.52 0.23
C ARG A 125 -12.73 -9.66 1.29
N ARG A 126 -14.01 -9.44 1.15
CA ARG A 126 -14.78 -8.70 2.15
C ARG A 126 -15.56 -9.59 3.07
#